data_509a1c91b8abf1d94217e843a1d655f0
#
_entry.id   509a1c91b8abf1d94217e843a1d655f0
#
_cell.length_a   1.000
_cell.length_b   1.000
_cell.length_c   1.000
_cell.angle_alpha   90.00
_cell.angle_beta   90.00
_cell.angle_gamma   90.00
#
_symmetry.space_group_name_H-M   'P 1'
#
loop_
_entity.id
_entity.type
_entity.pdbx_description
1 polymer ?
#
loop_
_entity_poly.entity_id
_entity_poly.type
_entity_poly.pdbx_seq_one_letter_code
_entity_poly.pdbx_strand_id
1 'polypeptide(L)'
;MSLRLLAVACLLYPGAAAAAPVHVWTEARDFVARLFSPAESCELGEKVVGGRVEPGAQTVVVPVKKRAWEASLGGEEAARPYIRARLAGWPARLLADRDALPRTDTEFVARLARDSWRGLEAFIDREHQLPVDNVRLGVASAGGDEARVGDYTNVTSIGLRLIAIVAARELGLVDEQDAVGRVRGLLDTLGRLETYDGFFFNWYDTTSLERTSNFISFVDSSWLTAGLMVVRSAFPELHDECTRLIERSDYRFFYDADRQRMSHGYWVHLAARSHYHYGVLYAESRLGSLIAIGKGDVPEEHWFRMVRTFPPACRWQSLPPQARARKTVRGHALVGGWYEWKGERYVPSWGGSMFEALMPTLVLDEARYAPRSLGANDAAHVAVQRRYALEELGYPVWGLSPSSTPANDAYGEYGVRVLGSLGYGAGAVTPHAVALALGVAPAEAAAELRQLAARYDVYGEYGFYDAVDPRSGQVAHAYLALDQAMTFIAAANYLTDGSIRRRFAADPIAARALAVIGEERFVD
;
A
#
# COMPACT_ATOMS: atom_id res chain seq x y z
N MET A 1 -19.61 24.61 33.34
CA MET A 1 -20.18 23.41 32.71
C MET A 1 -18.97 22.57 32.26
N SER A 2 -18.83 21.32 32.70
CA SER A 2 -17.65 20.53 32.32
C SER A 2 -17.70 20.20 30.83
N LEU A 3 -16.56 20.05 30.19
CA LEU A 3 -16.44 19.65 28.77
C LEU A 3 -17.33 18.44 28.41
N ARG A 4 -17.50 17.54 29.40
CA ARG A 4 -18.34 16.33 29.30
C ARG A 4 -19.84 16.62 29.16
N LEU A 5 -20.35 17.65 29.84
CA LEU A 5 -21.76 18.08 29.74
C LEU A 5 -22.04 18.83 28.43
N LEU A 6 -21.05 19.59 27.93
CA LEU A 6 -21.14 20.25 26.62
C LEU A 6 -21.21 19.22 25.49
N ALA A 7 -20.42 18.15 25.59
CA ALA A 7 -20.37 17.06 24.62
C ALA A 7 -21.70 16.30 24.50
N VAL A 8 -22.35 16.01 25.63
CA VAL A 8 -23.69 15.37 25.66
C VAL A 8 -24.78 16.30 25.14
N ALA A 9 -24.72 17.62 25.47
CA ALA A 9 -25.67 18.60 24.98
C ALA A 9 -25.60 18.80 23.46
N CYS A 10 -24.41 18.75 22.86
CA CYS A 10 -24.23 18.83 21.41
C CYS A 10 -24.80 17.63 20.64
N LEU A 11 -24.81 16.44 21.24
CA LEU A 11 -25.38 15.23 20.61
C LEU A 11 -26.91 15.21 20.66
N LEU A 12 -27.49 15.88 21.65
CA LEU A 12 -28.95 15.96 21.82
C LEU A 12 -29.60 17.14 21.06
N TYR A 13 -28.81 18.16 20.66
CA TYR A 13 -29.29 19.36 19.97
C TYR A 13 -28.43 19.65 18.71
N PRO A 14 -28.84 19.19 17.52
CA PRO A 14 -28.06 19.35 16.28
C PRO A 14 -27.74 20.81 15.89
N GLY A 15 -28.51 21.78 16.35
CA GLY A 15 -28.27 23.21 16.05
C GLY A 15 -27.09 23.84 16.81
N ALA A 16 -26.57 23.20 17.85
CA ALA A 16 -25.39 23.66 18.60
C ALA A 16 -24.08 23.13 17.98
N ALA A 17 -24.18 22.25 17.00
CA ALA A 17 -23.06 21.54 16.38
C ALA A 17 -22.13 22.42 15.54
N ALA A 18 -22.66 23.50 14.98
CA ALA A 18 -21.91 24.31 14.00
C ALA A 18 -20.77 25.18 14.59
N ALA A 19 -20.66 25.27 15.93
CA ALA A 19 -19.72 26.17 16.62
C ALA A 19 -18.65 25.45 17.47
N ALA A 20 -18.64 24.12 17.56
CA ALA A 20 -17.70 23.40 18.41
C ALA A 20 -16.44 22.98 17.65
N PRO A 21 -15.22 23.12 18.22
CA PRO A 21 -13.99 22.63 17.60
C PRO A 21 -14.02 21.13 17.35
N VAL A 22 -13.40 20.67 16.26
CA VAL A 22 -13.42 19.25 15.81
C VAL A 22 -12.96 18.26 16.90
N HIS A 23 -12.00 18.63 17.75
CA HIS A 23 -11.52 17.75 18.83
C HIS A 23 -12.59 17.50 19.92
N VAL A 24 -13.51 18.45 20.16
CA VAL A 24 -14.61 18.27 21.12
C VAL A 24 -15.59 17.21 20.65
N TRP A 25 -15.80 17.12 19.33
CA TRP A 25 -16.66 16.10 18.72
C TRP A 25 -16.04 14.70 18.81
N THR A 26 -14.73 14.58 18.63
CA THR A 26 -14.03 13.31 18.75
C THR A 26 -14.07 12.79 20.18
N GLU A 27 -13.76 13.63 21.17
CA GLU A 27 -13.85 13.25 22.59
C GLU A 27 -15.28 12.92 23.04
N ALA A 28 -16.28 13.66 22.54
CA ALA A 28 -17.69 13.41 22.84
C ALA A 28 -18.14 12.06 22.31
N ARG A 29 -17.73 11.71 21.09
CA ARG A 29 -18.04 10.47 20.41
C ARG A 29 -17.39 9.28 21.12
N ASP A 30 -16.11 9.37 21.45
CA ASP A 30 -15.37 8.35 22.17
C ASP A 30 -15.94 8.13 23.58
N PHE A 31 -16.41 9.21 24.24
CA PHE A 31 -17.07 9.13 25.53
C PHE A 31 -18.43 8.41 25.45
N VAL A 32 -19.25 8.72 24.44
CA VAL A 32 -20.55 8.07 24.22
C VAL A 32 -20.37 6.60 23.80
N ALA A 33 -19.40 6.31 22.96
CA ALA A 33 -19.06 4.95 22.59
C ALA A 33 -18.66 4.10 23.81
N ARG A 34 -17.87 4.68 24.74
CA ARG A 34 -17.50 4.02 26.02
C ARG A 34 -18.67 3.82 26.97
N LEU A 35 -19.65 4.72 26.98
CA LEU A 35 -20.82 4.61 27.85
C LEU A 35 -21.81 3.52 27.40
N PHE A 36 -21.88 3.25 26.12
CA PHE A 36 -22.85 2.33 25.51
C PHE A 36 -22.24 1.05 24.94
N SER A 37 -20.92 0.87 25.04
CA SER A 37 -20.25 -0.36 24.59
C SER A 37 -20.21 -1.41 25.69
N PRO A 38 -20.56 -2.67 25.39
CA PRO A 38 -20.20 -3.80 26.26
C PRO A 38 -18.67 -3.83 26.46
N ALA A 39 -18.19 -4.45 27.54
CA ALA A 39 -16.78 -4.46 27.96
C ALA A 39 -15.75 -4.99 26.92
N GLU A 40 -16.19 -5.49 25.78
CA GLU A 40 -15.40 -5.72 24.58
C GLU A 40 -15.86 -4.70 23.52
N SER A 41 -15.21 -3.54 23.49
CA SER A 41 -15.56 -2.49 22.54
C SER A 41 -15.35 -2.95 21.09
N CYS A 42 -16.30 -2.62 20.22
CA CYS A 42 -16.08 -2.59 18.80
C CYS A 42 -15.17 -1.42 18.41
N GLU A 43 -14.36 -0.92 19.34
CA GLU A 43 -13.38 0.14 19.13
C GLU A 43 -12.28 -0.36 18.21
N LEU A 44 -12.50 -0.07 16.96
CA LEU A 44 -11.44 0.09 15.99
C LEU A 44 -11.01 1.54 16.03
N GLY A 45 -9.76 1.78 16.27
CA GLY A 45 -9.19 3.08 16.04
C GLY A 45 -9.14 3.39 14.55
N GLU A 46 -10.19 3.11 13.76
CA GLU A 46 -10.11 3.29 12.32
C GLU A 46 -11.45 3.65 11.70
N LYS A 47 -11.38 4.65 10.89
CA LYS A 47 -12.18 5.14 9.75
C LYS A 47 -13.70 4.99 9.78
N VAL A 48 -14.32 4.21 10.63
CA VAL A 48 -15.76 3.97 10.56
C VAL A 48 -16.47 4.32 11.83
N VAL A 49 -17.24 5.39 11.75
CA VAL A 49 -18.29 5.73 12.68
C VAL A 49 -19.58 5.85 11.91
N GLY A 50 -20.49 4.94 12.19
CA GLY A 50 -21.85 5.00 11.64
C GLY A 50 -21.97 4.75 10.15
N GLY A 51 -21.11 3.92 9.55
CA GLY A 51 -21.24 3.52 8.14
C GLY A 51 -20.90 4.63 7.12
N ARG A 52 -20.32 5.73 7.56
CA ARG A 52 -19.72 6.75 6.70
C ARG A 52 -18.21 6.74 6.90
N VAL A 53 -17.47 6.48 5.81
CA VAL A 53 -16.07 6.87 5.72
C VAL A 53 -16.06 8.39 5.82
N GLU A 54 -15.47 8.95 6.88
CA GLU A 54 -15.29 10.40 6.90
C GLU A 54 -14.38 10.80 5.75
N PRO A 55 -14.74 11.83 4.95
CA PRO A 55 -13.96 12.31 3.80
C PRO A 55 -12.62 12.95 4.19
N GLY A 56 -12.00 12.59 5.27
CA GLY A 56 -10.75 13.16 5.78
C GLY A 56 -9.66 12.13 6.03
N ALA A 57 -9.94 10.86 5.79
CA ALA A 57 -8.95 9.80 5.95
C ALA A 57 -8.19 9.50 4.66
N GLN A 58 -8.67 9.93 3.51
CA GLN A 58 -7.81 10.09 2.36
C GLN A 58 -6.75 11.13 2.72
N THR A 59 -5.53 10.84 2.40
CA THR A 59 -4.43 11.80 2.38
C THR A 59 -5.00 13.04 1.68
N VAL A 60 -5.45 14.01 2.46
CA VAL A 60 -5.80 15.30 1.91
C VAL A 60 -4.46 15.82 1.44
N VAL A 61 -4.17 15.63 0.17
CA VAL A 61 -3.20 16.46 -0.52
C VAL A 61 -3.78 17.85 -0.34
N VAL A 62 -3.39 18.50 0.75
CA VAL A 62 -3.69 19.92 0.92
C VAL A 62 -3.01 20.54 -0.29
N PRO A 63 -3.74 21.17 -1.22
CA PRO A 63 -3.08 21.90 -2.29
C PRO A 63 -2.26 22.97 -1.60
N VAL A 64 -1.01 22.61 -1.29
CA VAL A 64 -0.03 23.57 -0.82
C VAL A 64 0.10 24.53 -1.98
N LYS A 65 -0.20 25.79 -1.74
CA LYS A 65 -0.06 26.95 -2.65
C LYS A 65 0.10 26.50 -4.10
N LYS A 66 -0.80 26.85 -5.01
CA LYS A 66 -0.59 26.70 -6.46
C LYS A 66 0.90 26.80 -6.70
N ARG A 67 1.52 25.76 -7.16
CA ARG A 67 2.97 25.60 -7.27
C ARG A 67 3.54 26.90 -7.85
N ALA A 68 4.42 27.58 -7.11
CA ALA A 68 4.90 28.90 -7.53
C ALA A 68 5.58 28.83 -8.90
N TRP A 69 6.28 27.72 -9.19
CA TRP A 69 6.92 27.47 -10.48
C TRP A 69 5.88 27.24 -11.60
N GLU A 70 4.78 26.54 -11.35
CA GLU A 70 3.69 26.30 -12.31
C GLU A 70 2.99 27.61 -12.70
N ALA A 71 2.72 28.47 -11.71
CA ALA A 71 2.18 29.80 -11.96
C ALA A 71 3.11 30.66 -12.84
N SER A 72 4.44 30.50 -12.71
CA SER A 72 5.43 31.22 -13.55
C SER A 72 5.41 30.79 -15.02
N LEU A 73 4.91 29.59 -15.31
CA LEU A 73 4.73 29.03 -16.66
C LEU A 73 3.35 29.38 -17.27
N GLY A 74 2.47 30.02 -16.53
CA GLY A 74 1.12 30.37 -17.00
C GLY A 74 0.01 29.43 -16.51
N GLY A 75 0.32 28.53 -15.56
CA GLY A 75 -0.61 27.60 -14.92
C GLY A 75 -0.48 26.15 -15.41
N GLU A 76 -1.38 25.29 -14.91
CA GLU A 76 -1.32 23.83 -15.10
C GLU A 76 -1.21 23.40 -16.56
N GLU A 77 -2.06 23.93 -17.43
CA GLU A 77 -2.05 23.54 -18.86
C GLU A 77 -0.73 23.91 -19.56
N ALA A 78 -0.21 25.11 -19.28
CA ALA A 78 1.05 25.57 -19.84
C ALA A 78 2.26 24.80 -19.26
N ALA A 79 2.15 24.29 -18.04
CA ALA A 79 3.18 23.49 -17.40
C ALA A 79 3.28 22.04 -17.93
N ARG A 80 2.21 21.47 -18.51
CA ARG A 80 2.18 20.07 -18.98
C ARG A 80 3.35 19.67 -19.89
N PRO A 81 3.69 20.44 -20.94
CA PRO A 81 4.84 20.09 -21.79
C PRO A 81 6.17 20.12 -21.02
N TYR A 82 6.32 21.05 -20.09
CA TYR A 82 7.50 21.18 -19.23
C TYR A 82 7.63 19.93 -18.32
N ILE A 83 6.56 19.56 -17.62
CA ILE A 83 6.54 18.39 -16.76
C ILE A 83 6.88 17.12 -17.56
N ARG A 84 6.23 16.93 -18.71
CA ARG A 84 6.51 15.79 -19.60
C ARG A 84 7.95 15.77 -20.07
N ALA A 85 8.55 16.92 -20.38
CA ALA A 85 9.95 17.02 -20.80
C ALA A 85 10.94 16.67 -19.69
N ARG A 86 10.54 16.71 -18.42
CA ARG A 86 11.35 16.29 -17.28
C ARG A 86 11.41 14.76 -17.10
N LEU A 87 10.47 14.02 -17.66
CA LEU A 87 10.49 12.56 -17.58
C LEU A 87 11.62 11.96 -18.41
N ALA A 88 12.18 10.84 -17.93
CA ALA A 88 13.25 10.14 -18.62
C ALA A 88 12.80 9.49 -19.94
N GLY A 89 11.52 9.15 -20.06
CA GLY A 89 10.95 8.58 -21.28
C GLY A 89 9.44 8.75 -21.37
N TRP A 90 8.89 8.35 -22.53
CA TRP A 90 7.44 8.36 -22.80
C TRP A 90 7.10 7.21 -23.77
N PRO A 91 5.96 6.53 -23.62
CA PRO A 91 5.60 5.45 -24.52
C PRO A 91 5.30 5.98 -25.94
N ALA A 92 5.82 5.30 -26.95
CA ALA A 92 5.56 5.62 -28.34
C ALA A 92 4.21 5.06 -28.81
N ARG A 93 3.72 4.01 -28.16
CA ARG A 93 2.49 3.31 -28.52
C ARG A 93 1.60 3.12 -27.28
N LEU A 94 0.28 3.24 -27.49
CA LEU A 94 -0.70 2.98 -26.45
C LEU A 94 -0.73 1.50 -26.08
N LEU A 95 -0.78 0.61 -27.08
CA LEU A 95 -0.90 -0.83 -26.88
C LEU A 95 0.35 -1.56 -27.36
N ALA A 96 0.73 -2.60 -26.65
CA ALA A 96 1.70 -3.57 -27.13
C ALA A 96 1.08 -4.46 -28.23
N ASP A 97 1.94 -5.02 -29.08
CA ASP A 97 1.53 -6.04 -30.03
C ASP A 97 1.21 -7.35 -29.29
N ARG A 98 -0.06 -7.74 -29.28
CA ARG A 98 -0.54 -8.94 -28.59
C ARG A 98 0.05 -10.22 -29.16
N ASP A 99 0.28 -10.29 -30.49
CA ASP A 99 0.84 -11.46 -31.14
C ASP A 99 2.32 -11.67 -30.79
N ALA A 100 3.00 -10.60 -30.36
CA ALA A 100 4.37 -10.63 -29.87
C ALA A 100 4.51 -10.99 -28.39
N LEU A 101 3.40 -11.15 -27.64
CA LEU A 101 3.44 -11.56 -26.23
C LEU A 101 3.74 -13.06 -26.10
N PRO A 102 4.63 -13.47 -25.18
CA PRO A 102 4.96 -14.87 -24.97
C PRO A 102 3.75 -15.71 -24.54
N ARG A 103 3.76 -16.98 -24.95
CA ARG A 103 2.66 -17.92 -24.69
C ARG A 103 2.85 -18.76 -23.42
N THR A 104 4.07 -18.90 -22.94
CA THR A 104 4.37 -19.62 -21.70
C THR A 104 4.38 -18.66 -20.51
N ASP A 105 4.04 -19.17 -19.33
CA ASP A 105 3.90 -18.36 -18.11
C ASP A 105 5.20 -17.65 -17.73
N THR A 106 6.31 -18.40 -17.68
CA THR A 106 7.61 -17.86 -17.28
C THR A 106 8.12 -16.80 -18.27
N GLU A 107 8.01 -17.05 -19.56
CA GLU A 107 8.43 -16.08 -20.59
C GLU A 107 7.54 -14.82 -20.57
N PHE A 108 6.23 -14.99 -20.33
CA PHE A 108 5.32 -13.87 -20.20
C PHE A 108 5.66 -13.00 -18.98
N VAL A 109 5.87 -13.61 -17.80
CA VAL A 109 6.29 -12.88 -16.59
C VAL A 109 7.66 -12.21 -16.80
N ALA A 110 8.60 -12.85 -17.49
CA ALA A 110 9.88 -12.24 -17.82
C ALA A 110 9.72 -11.06 -18.81
N ARG A 111 8.78 -11.13 -19.75
CA ARG A 111 8.44 -10.02 -20.63
C ARG A 111 7.78 -8.89 -19.84
N LEU A 112 6.81 -9.20 -18.98
CA LEU A 112 6.16 -8.25 -18.10
C LEU A 112 7.18 -7.52 -17.21
N ALA A 113 8.11 -8.23 -16.59
CA ALA A 113 9.17 -7.62 -15.79
C ALA A 113 10.00 -6.61 -16.60
N ARG A 114 10.43 -6.96 -17.82
CA ARG A 114 11.19 -6.04 -18.68
C ARG A 114 10.38 -4.79 -19.07
N ASP A 115 9.11 -4.98 -19.45
CA ASP A 115 8.27 -3.87 -19.89
C ASP A 115 7.91 -2.96 -18.71
N SER A 116 7.57 -3.51 -17.52
CA SER A 116 7.33 -2.73 -16.30
C SER A 116 8.58 -1.97 -15.84
N TRP A 117 9.77 -2.59 -15.92
CA TRP A 117 11.03 -1.89 -15.64
C TRP A 117 11.24 -0.69 -16.55
N ARG A 118 11.00 -0.86 -17.86
CA ARG A 118 11.09 0.26 -18.83
C ARG A 118 10.14 1.40 -18.45
N GLY A 119 8.94 1.11 -17.98
CA GLY A 119 7.99 2.11 -17.49
C GLY A 119 8.47 2.82 -16.24
N LEU A 120 8.95 2.05 -15.26
CA LEU A 120 9.54 2.60 -14.03
C LEU A 120 10.74 3.50 -14.29
N GLU A 121 11.54 3.20 -15.32
CA GLU A 121 12.63 4.05 -15.77
C GLU A 121 12.15 5.30 -16.53
N ALA A 122 11.14 5.13 -17.38
CA ALA A 122 10.61 6.22 -18.20
C ALA A 122 9.94 7.31 -17.35
N PHE A 123 9.24 6.92 -16.29
CA PHE A 123 8.44 7.81 -15.47
C PHE A 123 9.18 8.34 -14.22
N ILE A 124 10.48 8.54 -14.37
CA ILE A 124 11.36 9.20 -13.38
C ILE A 124 11.58 10.65 -13.81
N ASP A 125 11.50 11.58 -12.84
CA ASP A 125 12.04 12.91 -13.02
C ASP A 125 13.56 12.84 -13.19
N ARG A 126 14.08 13.29 -14.34
CA ARG A 126 15.50 13.14 -14.71
C ARG A 126 16.45 13.92 -13.81
N GLU A 127 15.99 15.03 -13.25
CA GLU A 127 16.83 15.90 -12.41
C GLU A 127 16.92 15.38 -10.98
N HIS A 128 15.80 14.89 -10.45
CA HIS A 128 15.71 14.51 -9.05
C HIS A 128 15.65 12.99 -8.83
N GLN A 129 15.61 12.18 -9.89
CA GLN A 129 15.52 10.71 -9.82
C GLN A 129 14.28 10.17 -9.08
N LEU A 130 13.29 11.02 -8.83
CA LEU A 130 12.06 10.66 -8.14
C LEU A 130 11.05 10.04 -9.12
N PRO A 131 10.36 8.95 -8.75
CA PRO A 131 9.24 8.45 -9.52
C PRO A 131 8.09 9.46 -9.45
N VAL A 132 7.46 9.76 -10.58
CA VAL A 132 6.18 10.49 -10.58
C VAL A 132 5.07 9.54 -10.14
N ASP A 133 4.06 10.04 -9.43
CA ASP A 133 3.01 9.22 -8.86
C ASP A 133 2.22 8.44 -9.92
N ASN A 134 1.81 9.12 -10.98
CA ASN A 134 1.07 8.49 -12.06
C ASN A 134 1.31 9.19 -13.40
N VAL A 135 1.08 8.41 -14.47
CA VAL A 135 1.01 8.90 -15.84
C VAL A 135 -0.29 8.36 -16.45
N ARG A 136 -1.17 9.27 -16.87
CA ARG A 136 -2.42 8.97 -17.56
C ARG A 136 -2.26 9.27 -19.03
N LEU A 137 -2.54 8.29 -19.87
CA LEU A 137 -2.47 8.43 -21.33
C LEU A 137 -3.86 8.73 -21.88
N GLY A 138 -3.93 9.45 -23.01
CA GLY A 138 -5.19 9.63 -23.71
C GLY A 138 -5.70 8.33 -24.33
N VAL A 139 -7.02 8.19 -24.44
CA VAL A 139 -7.64 6.98 -24.99
C VAL A 139 -7.38 6.78 -26.50
N ALA A 140 -7.10 7.85 -27.23
CA ALA A 140 -6.86 7.83 -28.68
C ALA A 140 -5.36 7.64 -29.05
N SER A 141 -4.48 8.09 -28.18
CA SER A 141 -3.02 7.99 -28.42
C SER A 141 -2.24 8.19 -27.11
N ALA A 142 -1.06 7.60 -27.04
CA ALA A 142 -0.18 7.73 -25.89
C ALA A 142 0.31 9.17 -25.62
N GLY A 143 0.16 10.08 -26.56
CA GLY A 143 0.72 11.43 -26.50
C GLY A 143 -0.26 12.55 -26.77
N GLY A 144 -1.58 12.27 -26.73
CA GLY A 144 -2.60 13.29 -26.98
C GLY A 144 -2.69 14.37 -25.91
N ASP A 145 -3.50 15.40 -26.15
CA ASP A 145 -3.73 16.53 -25.22
C ASP A 145 -4.36 16.08 -23.89
N GLU A 146 -4.93 14.89 -23.87
CA GLU A 146 -5.52 14.27 -22.68
C GLU A 146 -4.48 13.68 -21.71
N ALA A 147 -3.24 13.45 -22.17
CA ALA A 147 -2.20 12.85 -21.35
C ALA A 147 -1.79 13.78 -20.20
N ARG A 148 -1.69 13.22 -19.00
CA ARG A 148 -1.36 13.94 -17.76
C ARG A 148 -0.29 13.21 -16.97
N VAL A 149 0.51 13.95 -16.26
CA VAL A 149 1.52 13.45 -15.32
C VAL A 149 1.19 13.96 -13.93
N GLY A 150 1.08 13.06 -12.98
CA GLY A 150 1.05 13.37 -11.56
C GLY A 150 2.47 13.60 -11.06
N ASP A 151 3.02 14.79 -11.28
CA ASP A 151 4.40 15.18 -11.00
C ASP A 151 4.67 15.50 -9.52
N TYR A 152 4.12 14.66 -8.69
CA TYR A 152 4.38 14.52 -7.27
C TYR A 152 4.76 13.07 -6.97
N THR A 153 5.32 12.81 -5.81
CA THR A 153 5.74 11.47 -5.39
C THR A 153 5.36 11.20 -3.95
N ASN A 154 5.05 9.95 -3.66
CA ASN A 154 4.82 9.43 -2.31
C ASN A 154 6.06 8.71 -1.81
N VAL A 155 6.31 8.73 -0.49
CA VAL A 155 7.49 8.06 0.09
C VAL A 155 7.44 6.54 -0.04
N THR A 156 6.27 5.91 -0.15
CA THR A 156 6.16 4.49 -0.52
C THR A 156 6.71 4.25 -1.93
N SER A 157 6.34 5.08 -2.91
CA SER A 157 6.84 4.96 -4.28
C SER A 157 8.35 5.12 -4.36
N ILE A 158 8.94 5.99 -3.51
CA ILE A 158 10.40 6.11 -3.39
C ILE A 158 11.01 4.83 -2.82
N GLY A 159 10.42 4.27 -1.75
CA GLY A 159 10.85 3.01 -1.15
C GLY A 159 10.79 1.83 -2.12
N LEU A 160 9.68 1.70 -2.86
CA LEU A 160 9.53 0.68 -3.90
C LEU A 160 10.48 0.90 -5.08
N ARG A 161 10.79 2.15 -5.43
CA ARG A 161 11.82 2.45 -6.45
C ARG A 161 13.19 1.93 -6.03
N LEU A 162 13.59 2.11 -4.77
CA LEU A 162 14.82 1.52 -4.23
C LEU A 162 14.83 -0.01 -4.37
N ILE A 163 13.73 -0.67 -3.99
CA ILE A 163 13.58 -2.12 -4.12
C ILE A 163 13.63 -2.54 -5.60
N ALA A 164 12.96 -1.79 -6.48
CA ALA A 164 12.91 -2.09 -7.91
C ALA A 164 14.30 -2.00 -8.58
N ILE A 165 15.17 -1.07 -8.16
CA ILE A 165 16.55 -0.99 -8.66
C ILE A 165 17.33 -2.25 -8.28
N VAL A 166 17.20 -2.72 -7.03
CA VAL A 166 17.82 -3.98 -6.59
C VAL A 166 17.26 -5.16 -7.40
N ALA A 167 15.93 -5.21 -7.59
CA ALA A 167 15.29 -6.26 -8.38
C ALA A 167 15.75 -6.27 -9.86
N ALA A 168 15.93 -5.11 -10.46
CA ALA A 168 16.44 -4.97 -11.82
C ALA A 168 17.89 -5.52 -11.95
N ARG A 169 18.72 -5.27 -10.95
CA ARG A 169 20.07 -5.84 -10.88
C ARG A 169 20.01 -7.37 -10.72
N GLU A 170 19.14 -7.90 -9.86
CA GLU A 170 18.96 -9.35 -9.68
C GLU A 170 18.47 -10.04 -10.96
N LEU A 171 17.70 -9.35 -11.79
CA LEU A 171 17.25 -9.82 -13.10
C LEU A 171 18.25 -9.59 -14.24
N GLY A 172 19.39 -8.92 -13.99
CA GLY A 172 20.38 -8.57 -15.02
C GLY A 172 19.88 -7.51 -16.01
N LEU A 173 18.86 -6.71 -15.65
CA LEU A 173 18.35 -5.60 -16.46
C LEU A 173 19.24 -4.36 -16.37
N VAL A 174 19.98 -4.22 -15.29
CA VAL A 174 21.03 -3.22 -15.05
C VAL A 174 22.24 -3.90 -14.43
N ASP A 175 23.43 -3.37 -14.66
CA ASP A 175 24.63 -3.85 -13.97
C ASP A 175 24.75 -3.25 -12.56
N GLU A 176 25.74 -3.75 -11.81
CA GLU A 176 25.98 -3.33 -10.42
C GLU A 176 26.29 -1.84 -10.31
N GLN A 177 27.16 -1.33 -11.19
CA GLN A 177 27.60 0.07 -11.15
C GLN A 177 26.45 1.02 -11.48
N ASP A 178 25.64 0.69 -12.47
CA ASP A 178 24.46 1.45 -12.85
C ASP A 178 23.40 1.43 -11.73
N ALA A 179 23.15 0.26 -11.12
CA ALA A 179 22.23 0.13 -9.99
C ALA A 179 22.66 1.01 -8.80
N VAL A 180 23.93 0.94 -8.40
CA VAL A 180 24.49 1.77 -7.31
C VAL A 180 24.40 3.26 -7.65
N GLY A 181 24.71 3.64 -8.89
CA GLY A 181 24.60 5.03 -9.34
C GLY A 181 23.17 5.59 -9.23
N ARG A 182 22.16 4.80 -9.63
CA ARG A 182 20.73 5.15 -9.52
C ARG A 182 20.29 5.29 -8.07
N VAL A 183 20.68 4.35 -7.20
CA VAL A 183 20.38 4.43 -5.77
C VAL A 183 21.01 5.67 -5.16
N ARG A 184 22.29 5.93 -5.44
CA ARG A 184 23.00 7.11 -4.91
C ARG A 184 22.32 8.41 -5.33
N GLY A 185 21.93 8.55 -6.61
CA GLY A 185 21.18 9.73 -7.06
C GLY A 185 19.86 9.93 -6.32
N LEU A 186 19.15 8.83 -5.98
CA LEU A 186 17.91 8.91 -5.20
C LEU A 186 18.20 9.25 -3.72
N LEU A 187 19.25 8.70 -3.12
CA LEU A 187 19.67 9.03 -1.74
C LEU A 187 20.10 10.50 -1.63
N ASP A 188 20.82 11.02 -2.62
CA ASP A 188 21.19 12.44 -2.69
C ASP A 188 19.95 13.34 -2.71
N THR A 189 18.91 12.94 -3.45
CA THR A 189 17.64 13.66 -3.47
C THR A 189 16.92 13.58 -2.13
N LEU A 190 16.87 12.41 -1.50
CA LEU A 190 16.32 12.24 -0.14
C LEU A 190 17.03 13.16 0.87
N GLY A 191 18.34 13.40 0.72
CA GLY A 191 19.11 14.32 1.55
C GLY A 191 18.67 15.79 1.43
N ARG A 192 17.96 16.15 0.36
CA ARG A 192 17.46 17.52 0.08
C ARG A 192 16.01 17.74 0.50
N LEU A 193 15.23 16.65 0.70
CA LEU A 193 13.83 16.75 1.07
C LEU A 193 13.66 17.23 2.51
N GLU A 194 12.65 18.07 2.74
CA GLU A 194 12.24 18.49 4.08
C GLU A 194 11.79 17.28 4.91
N THR A 195 12.16 17.25 6.18
CA THR A 195 11.78 16.18 7.11
C THR A 195 11.30 16.79 8.43
N TYR A 196 10.60 15.99 9.23
CA TYR A 196 10.16 16.34 10.56
C TYR A 196 10.39 15.17 11.50
N ASP A 197 11.10 15.38 12.59
CA ASP A 197 11.44 14.39 13.62
C ASP A 197 12.03 13.08 13.04
N GLY A 198 12.91 13.22 12.05
CA GLY A 198 13.57 12.09 11.38
C GLY A 198 12.77 11.45 10.25
N PHE A 199 11.48 11.76 10.09
CA PHE A 199 10.61 11.23 9.04
C PHE A 199 10.43 12.17 7.88
N PHE A 200 10.16 11.62 6.71
CA PHE A 200 9.75 12.37 5.52
C PHE A 200 8.25 12.65 5.57
N PHE A 201 7.84 13.77 4.96
CA PHE A 201 6.43 14.02 4.67
C PHE A 201 5.89 13.02 3.65
N ASN A 202 4.58 12.80 3.67
CA ASN A 202 3.99 11.76 2.83
C ASN A 202 4.12 12.05 1.33
N TRP A 203 4.11 13.33 0.93
CA TRP A 203 4.09 13.73 -0.47
C TRP A 203 5.01 14.91 -0.76
N TYR A 204 5.69 14.86 -1.92
CA TYR A 204 6.56 15.91 -2.45
C TYR A 204 6.29 16.17 -3.93
N ASP A 205 6.46 17.40 -4.36
CA ASP A 205 6.53 17.81 -5.75
C ASP A 205 7.86 17.35 -6.35
N THR A 206 7.83 16.65 -7.48
CA THR A 206 9.04 16.08 -8.10
C THR A 206 9.89 17.14 -8.79
N THR A 207 9.29 18.29 -9.15
CA THR A 207 9.98 19.41 -9.81
C THR A 207 10.68 20.34 -8.82
N SER A 208 9.99 20.74 -7.75
CA SER A 208 10.51 21.71 -6.78
C SER A 208 11.11 21.09 -5.52
N LEU A 209 10.84 19.81 -5.26
CA LEU A 209 11.12 19.08 -4.02
C LEU A 209 10.37 19.62 -2.79
N GLU A 210 9.43 20.55 -2.98
CA GLU A 210 8.59 21.04 -1.90
C GLU A 210 7.62 19.97 -1.43
N ARG A 211 7.40 19.86 -0.12
CA ARG A 211 6.36 18.99 0.40
C ARG A 211 4.97 19.47 -0.02
N THR A 212 4.12 18.56 -0.44
CA THR A 212 2.73 18.83 -0.83
C THR A 212 1.73 18.33 0.20
N SER A 213 2.20 17.85 1.36
CA SER A 213 1.40 17.37 2.48
C SER A 213 1.99 17.84 3.80
N ASN A 214 1.12 18.05 4.81
CA ASN A 214 1.52 18.29 6.21
C ASN A 214 1.43 17.02 7.06
N PHE A 215 1.25 15.88 6.42
CA PHE A 215 1.07 14.58 7.05
C PHE A 215 2.32 13.71 6.91
N ILE A 216 2.64 13.02 7.99
CA ILE A 216 3.68 11.97 8.02
C ILE A 216 2.96 10.66 8.26
N SER A 217 3.02 9.75 7.29
CA SER A 217 2.33 8.46 7.34
C SER A 217 3.22 7.40 7.95
N PHE A 218 2.66 6.57 8.84
CA PHE A 218 3.34 5.42 9.39
C PHE A 218 3.66 4.37 8.34
N VAL A 219 2.66 3.95 7.56
CA VAL A 219 2.83 2.88 6.59
C VAL A 219 3.75 3.29 5.45
N ASP A 220 3.61 4.52 4.94
CA ASP A 220 4.45 5.00 3.86
C ASP A 220 5.92 5.17 4.28
N SER A 221 6.17 5.69 5.49
CA SER A 221 7.50 5.75 6.08
C SER A 221 8.12 4.34 6.24
N SER A 222 7.30 3.34 6.51
CA SER A 222 7.75 1.96 6.68
C SER A 222 8.17 1.33 5.35
N TRP A 223 7.49 1.63 4.25
CA TRP A 223 7.90 1.16 2.92
C TRP A 223 9.21 1.81 2.45
N LEU A 224 9.42 3.09 2.77
CA LEU A 224 10.73 3.72 2.51
C LEU A 224 11.84 3.04 3.31
N THR A 225 11.59 2.76 4.61
CA THR A 225 12.55 2.06 5.46
C THR A 225 12.83 0.65 4.92
N ALA A 226 11.80 -0.10 4.47
CA ALA A 226 11.99 -1.41 3.84
C ALA A 226 12.87 -1.32 2.58
N GLY A 227 12.67 -0.29 1.75
CA GLY A 227 13.51 -0.03 0.58
C GLY A 227 14.98 0.19 0.97
N LEU A 228 15.23 1.02 1.97
CA LEU A 228 16.58 1.27 2.50
C LEU A 228 17.23 -0.01 3.08
N MET A 229 16.45 -0.87 3.76
CA MET A 229 16.93 -2.16 4.28
C MET A 229 17.34 -3.11 3.16
N VAL A 230 16.54 -3.21 2.10
CA VAL A 230 16.85 -4.03 0.92
C VAL A 230 18.12 -3.53 0.23
N VAL A 231 18.26 -2.21 0.03
CA VAL A 231 19.46 -1.59 -0.54
C VAL A 231 20.69 -1.84 0.34
N ARG A 232 20.58 -1.63 1.66
CA ARG A 232 21.66 -1.85 2.62
C ARG A 232 22.21 -3.28 2.57
N SER A 233 21.31 -4.24 2.39
CA SER A 233 21.67 -5.66 2.26
C SER A 233 22.18 -6.04 0.87
N ALA A 234 21.88 -5.26 -0.15
CA ALA A 234 22.27 -5.55 -1.54
C ALA A 234 23.59 -4.90 -1.95
N PHE A 235 23.89 -3.71 -1.44
CA PHE A 235 25.02 -2.87 -1.85
C PHE A 235 25.86 -2.44 -0.64
N PRO A 236 26.97 -3.14 -0.34
CA PRO A 236 27.84 -2.84 0.80
C PRO A 236 28.35 -1.39 0.82
N GLU A 237 28.61 -0.78 -0.34
CA GLU A 237 29.09 0.59 -0.48
C GLU A 237 28.06 1.66 -0.12
N LEU A 238 26.77 1.31 0.00
CA LEU A 238 25.67 2.18 0.42
C LEU A 238 25.21 1.88 1.85
N HIS A 239 25.84 0.93 2.52
CA HIS A 239 25.44 0.45 3.85
C HIS A 239 25.30 1.57 4.87
N ASP A 240 26.33 2.40 5.02
CA ASP A 240 26.38 3.44 6.06
C ASP A 240 25.40 4.58 5.78
N GLU A 241 25.18 4.89 4.51
CA GLU A 241 24.24 5.92 4.09
C GLU A 241 22.79 5.49 4.37
N CYS A 242 22.44 4.26 3.99
CA CYS A 242 21.13 3.70 4.31
C CYS A 242 20.94 3.56 5.83
N THR A 243 21.97 3.14 6.57
CA THR A 243 21.91 3.01 8.02
C THR A 243 21.59 4.35 8.68
N ARG A 244 22.26 5.44 8.29
CA ARG A 244 21.96 6.79 8.83
C ARG A 244 20.51 7.20 8.59
N LEU A 245 19.94 6.91 7.41
CA LEU A 245 18.55 7.22 7.10
C LEU A 245 17.56 6.37 7.90
N ILE A 246 17.86 5.09 8.12
CA ILE A 246 17.03 4.18 8.91
C ILE A 246 17.06 4.56 10.40
N GLU A 247 18.24 4.85 10.94
CA GLU A 247 18.42 5.12 12.38
C GLU A 247 17.79 6.43 12.84
N ARG A 248 17.76 7.46 11.98
CA ARG A 248 17.13 8.75 12.34
C ARG A 248 15.62 8.66 12.55
N SER A 249 14.95 7.63 12.02
CA SER A 249 13.50 7.46 12.09
C SER A 249 13.13 6.60 13.30
N ASP A 250 12.70 7.22 14.39
CA ASP A 250 12.26 6.54 15.62
C ASP A 250 10.75 6.27 15.57
N TYR A 251 10.35 5.03 15.40
CA TYR A 251 8.95 4.63 15.25
C TYR A 251 8.10 4.79 16.52
N ARG A 252 8.70 5.09 17.69
CA ARG A 252 7.95 5.55 18.88
C ARG A 252 7.13 6.81 18.60
N PHE A 253 7.54 7.59 17.60
CA PHE A 253 6.80 8.74 17.10
C PHE A 253 5.34 8.43 16.74
N PHE A 254 5.07 7.24 16.19
CA PHE A 254 3.72 6.81 15.83
C PHE A 254 3.03 5.96 16.91
N TYR A 255 3.78 5.45 17.89
CA TYR A 255 3.26 4.48 18.84
C TYR A 255 2.39 5.14 19.92
N ASP A 256 1.13 4.71 20.02
CA ASP A 256 0.20 5.03 21.08
C ASP A 256 0.33 3.96 22.18
N ALA A 257 1.03 4.30 23.26
CA ALA A 257 1.32 3.36 24.34
C ALA A 257 0.04 2.98 25.13
N ASP A 258 -0.97 3.86 25.23
CA ASP A 258 -2.22 3.59 25.93
C ASP A 258 -3.06 2.55 25.18
N ARG A 259 -3.06 2.61 23.86
CA ARG A 259 -3.73 1.65 22.98
C ARG A 259 -2.85 0.48 22.54
N GLN A 260 -1.55 0.57 22.76
CA GLN A 260 -0.53 -0.37 22.28
C GLN A 260 -0.62 -0.60 20.75
N ARG A 261 -0.87 0.46 19.97
CA ARG A 261 -1.06 0.43 18.51
C ARG A 261 -0.33 1.56 17.83
N MET A 262 -0.03 1.35 16.55
CA MET A 262 0.53 2.40 15.71
C MET A 262 -0.58 3.34 15.24
N SER A 263 -0.37 4.65 15.44
CA SER A 263 -1.21 5.68 14.81
C SER A 263 -1.03 5.63 13.29
N HIS A 264 -2.07 5.94 12.55
CA HIS A 264 -2.04 6.07 11.09
C HIS A 264 -0.95 7.05 10.62
N GLY A 265 -0.70 8.11 11.39
CA GLY A 265 0.36 9.08 11.12
C GLY A 265 0.30 10.29 12.04
N TYR A 266 0.98 11.35 11.63
CA TYR A 266 1.12 12.58 12.41
C TYR A 266 0.84 13.80 11.54
N TRP A 267 0.00 14.70 12.05
CA TRP A 267 -0.34 15.99 11.44
C TRP A 267 0.59 17.07 12.00
N VAL A 268 1.60 17.47 11.25
CA VAL A 268 2.61 18.43 11.71
C VAL A 268 2.01 19.80 12.04
N HIS A 269 1.08 20.29 11.22
CA HIS A 269 0.40 21.58 11.47
C HIS A 269 -0.53 21.59 12.68
N LEU A 270 -0.94 20.41 13.17
CA LEU A 270 -1.76 20.24 14.38
C LEU A 270 -0.90 19.83 15.58
N ALA A 271 0.38 19.54 15.39
CA ALA A 271 1.28 18.94 16.38
C ALA A 271 0.65 17.72 17.08
N ALA A 272 -0.04 16.85 16.32
CA ALA A 272 -0.83 15.76 16.86
C ALA A 272 -0.76 14.50 15.99
N ARG A 273 -0.78 13.32 16.65
CA ARG A 273 -1.02 12.04 15.98
C ARG A 273 -2.43 12.01 15.40
N SER A 274 -2.61 11.27 14.31
CA SER A 274 -3.92 10.89 13.81
C SER A 274 -4.70 10.12 14.87
N HIS A 275 -6.01 10.34 14.94
CA HIS A 275 -6.90 9.58 15.83
C HIS A 275 -7.10 8.14 15.36
N TYR A 276 -6.77 7.85 14.11
CA TYR A 276 -6.85 6.52 13.51
C TYR A 276 -5.59 5.71 13.82
N HIS A 277 -5.78 4.40 14.01
CA HIS A 277 -4.71 3.46 14.31
C HIS A 277 -4.76 2.28 13.35
N TYR A 278 -3.61 1.76 12.98
CA TYR A 278 -3.51 0.47 12.32
C TYR A 278 -3.70 -0.66 13.32
N GLY A 279 -4.96 -1.08 13.47
CA GLY A 279 -5.36 -2.06 14.47
C GLY A 279 -5.63 -3.46 13.92
N VAL A 280 -5.84 -3.61 12.61
CA VAL A 280 -6.06 -4.91 11.96
C VAL A 280 -4.72 -5.56 11.65
N LEU A 281 -4.52 -6.82 12.08
CA LEU A 281 -3.25 -7.51 11.88
C LEU A 281 -2.93 -7.70 10.39
N TYR A 282 -3.91 -8.23 9.65
CA TYR A 282 -3.70 -8.63 8.26
C TYR A 282 -4.00 -7.46 7.31
N ALA A 283 -3.17 -6.43 7.39
CA ALA A 283 -3.15 -5.27 6.51
C ALA A 283 -1.71 -4.98 6.08
N GLU A 284 -1.53 -4.13 5.08
CA GLU A 284 -0.20 -3.76 4.56
C GLU A 284 0.70 -3.12 5.63
N SER A 285 0.10 -2.47 6.61
CA SER A 285 0.78 -1.84 7.75
C SER A 285 1.51 -2.82 8.67
N ARG A 286 1.25 -4.15 8.57
CA ARG A 286 1.99 -5.16 9.35
C ARG A 286 3.49 -5.15 9.09
N LEU A 287 3.93 -4.76 7.89
CA LEU A 287 5.35 -4.58 7.58
C LEU A 287 5.98 -3.50 8.48
N GLY A 288 5.32 -2.35 8.63
CA GLY A 288 5.79 -1.26 9.48
C GLY A 288 5.85 -1.66 10.95
N SER A 289 4.85 -2.40 11.44
CA SER A 289 4.85 -2.94 12.80
C SER A 289 6.05 -3.86 13.05
N LEU A 290 6.36 -4.74 12.10
CA LEU A 290 7.54 -5.61 12.18
C LEU A 290 8.85 -4.83 12.14
N ILE A 291 8.98 -3.82 11.27
CA ILE A 291 10.17 -2.96 11.23
C ILE A 291 10.36 -2.22 12.56
N ALA A 292 9.30 -1.63 13.11
CA ALA A 292 9.35 -0.89 14.37
C ALA A 292 9.77 -1.80 15.56
N ILE A 293 9.25 -3.02 15.62
CA ILE A 293 9.64 -4.03 16.60
C ILE A 293 11.09 -4.48 16.37
N GLY A 294 11.47 -4.77 15.14
CA GLY A 294 12.82 -5.21 14.77
C GLY A 294 13.89 -4.16 15.03
N LYS A 295 13.56 -2.86 14.93
CA LYS A 295 14.43 -1.76 15.36
C LYS A 295 14.56 -1.68 16.89
N GLY A 296 13.60 -2.21 17.64
CA GLY A 296 13.51 -2.06 19.09
C GLY A 296 12.84 -0.75 19.53
N ASP A 297 12.23 -0.02 18.62
CA ASP A 297 11.51 1.23 18.89
C ASP A 297 10.17 0.98 19.56
N VAL A 298 9.53 -0.16 19.25
CA VAL A 298 8.21 -0.55 19.73
C VAL A 298 8.26 -1.94 20.36
N PRO A 299 7.59 -2.18 21.50
CA PRO A 299 7.62 -3.47 22.17
C PRO A 299 6.88 -4.56 21.36
N GLU A 300 7.31 -5.82 21.52
CA GLU A 300 6.75 -6.99 20.82
C GLU A 300 5.25 -7.17 21.10
N GLU A 301 4.77 -6.75 22.27
CA GLU A 301 3.35 -6.77 22.66
C GLU A 301 2.44 -6.11 21.63
N HIS A 302 2.92 -5.09 20.94
CA HIS A 302 2.18 -4.41 19.88
C HIS A 302 1.65 -5.40 18.85
N TRP A 303 2.47 -6.36 18.39
CA TRP A 303 2.05 -7.39 17.42
C TRP A 303 0.85 -8.19 17.90
N PHE A 304 0.84 -8.56 19.18
CA PHE A 304 -0.22 -9.38 19.78
C PHE A 304 -1.47 -8.57 20.18
N ARG A 305 -1.41 -7.23 20.13
CA ARG A 305 -2.56 -6.34 20.33
C ARG A 305 -3.33 -6.02 19.05
N MET A 306 -2.76 -6.29 17.87
CA MET A 306 -3.50 -6.15 16.62
C MET A 306 -4.61 -7.20 16.54
N VAL A 307 -5.73 -6.83 15.89
CA VAL A 307 -6.96 -7.62 15.86
C VAL A 307 -6.88 -8.69 14.79
N ARG A 308 -7.19 -9.96 15.15
CA ARG A 308 -7.40 -11.09 14.24
C ARG A 308 -8.88 -11.29 13.97
N THR A 309 -9.70 -11.13 15.00
CA THR A 309 -11.17 -11.30 14.91
C THR A 309 -11.86 -10.25 15.76
N PHE A 310 -12.93 -9.68 15.21
CA PHE A 310 -13.77 -8.72 15.94
C PHE A 310 -14.84 -9.42 16.74
N PRO A 311 -15.35 -8.80 17.85
CA PRO A 311 -16.50 -9.31 18.54
C PRO A 311 -17.70 -9.50 17.59
N PRO A 312 -18.47 -10.63 17.71
CA PRO A 312 -19.66 -10.85 16.87
C PRO A 312 -20.73 -9.76 16.99
N ALA A 313 -20.72 -8.99 18.09
CA ALA A 313 -21.61 -7.87 18.31
C ALA A 313 -21.30 -6.65 17.41
N CYS A 314 -20.14 -6.60 16.79
CA CYS A 314 -19.75 -5.54 15.84
C CYS A 314 -20.52 -5.69 14.52
N ARG A 315 -21.70 -5.11 14.44
CA ARG A 315 -22.64 -5.26 13.31
C ARG A 315 -22.19 -4.63 11.99
N TRP A 316 -21.12 -3.84 12.01
CA TRP A 316 -20.54 -3.23 10.82
C TRP A 316 -19.65 -4.20 10.02
N GLN A 317 -19.30 -5.35 10.60
CA GLN A 317 -18.50 -6.38 9.92
C GLN A 317 -19.24 -6.93 8.70
N SER A 318 -18.50 -7.25 7.65
CA SER A 318 -19.05 -7.91 6.45
C SER A 318 -19.55 -9.33 6.77
N LEU A 319 -18.82 -10.06 7.61
CA LEU A 319 -19.19 -11.38 8.16
C LEU A 319 -18.84 -11.42 9.66
N PRO A 320 -19.56 -12.18 10.48
CA PRO A 320 -19.12 -12.48 11.84
C PRO A 320 -18.03 -13.56 11.81
N PRO A 321 -17.09 -13.58 12.79
CA PRO A 321 -16.11 -14.66 12.90
C PRO A 321 -16.80 -16.00 13.22
N GLN A 322 -16.30 -17.09 12.63
CA GLN A 322 -16.76 -18.44 12.90
C GLN A 322 -16.16 -19.02 14.18
N ALA A 323 -14.94 -18.62 14.51
CA ALA A 323 -14.31 -18.94 15.77
C ALA A 323 -13.64 -17.70 16.35
N ARG A 324 -13.70 -17.58 17.67
CA ARG A 324 -13.07 -16.52 18.43
C ARG A 324 -12.73 -17.01 19.83
N ALA A 325 -11.45 -17.06 20.18
CA ALA A 325 -11.00 -17.57 21.47
C ALA A 325 -9.75 -16.81 21.95
N ARG A 326 -9.60 -16.70 23.27
CA ARG A 326 -8.35 -16.25 23.88
C ARG A 326 -7.30 -17.32 23.74
N LYS A 327 -6.10 -16.93 23.34
CA LYS A 327 -4.91 -17.79 23.28
C LYS A 327 -3.68 -17.03 23.75
N THR A 328 -2.62 -17.77 24.01
CA THR A 328 -1.32 -17.20 24.38
C THR A 328 -0.29 -17.63 23.35
N VAL A 329 0.44 -16.67 22.80
CA VAL A 329 1.55 -16.88 21.87
C VAL A 329 2.75 -16.11 22.40
N ARG A 330 3.91 -16.75 22.53
CA ARG A 330 5.14 -16.15 23.06
C ARG A 330 4.96 -15.44 24.42
N GLY A 331 4.07 -15.97 25.27
CA GLY A 331 3.73 -15.34 26.56
C GLY A 331 2.72 -14.20 26.49
N HIS A 332 2.31 -13.75 25.31
CA HIS A 332 1.34 -12.66 25.12
C HIS A 332 -0.06 -13.22 24.92
N ALA A 333 -1.02 -12.70 25.71
CA ALA A 333 -2.42 -13.02 25.56
C ALA A 333 -3.03 -12.23 24.39
N LEU A 334 -3.76 -12.92 23.51
CA LEU A 334 -4.47 -12.32 22.39
C LEU A 334 -5.82 -13.01 22.16
N VAL A 335 -6.65 -12.40 21.34
CA VAL A 335 -7.87 -13.03 20.83
C VAL A 335 -7.63 -13.45 19.39
N GLY A 336 -7.58 -14.77 19.18
CA GLY A 336 -7.46 -15.39 17.87
C GLY A 336 -8.81 -15.85 17.32
N GLY A 337 -8.76 -16.69 16.28
CA GLY A 337 -9.90 -17.23 15.58
C GLY A 337 -9.87 -16.89 14.10
N TRP A 338 -10.96 -17.22 13.40
CA TRP A 338 -11.05 -17.06 11.95
C TRP A 338 -12.46 -16.73 11.49
N TYR A 339 -12.53 -16.22 10.27
CA TYR A 339 -13.73 -16.08 9.46
C TYR A 339 -13.76 -17.22 8.43
N GLU A 340 -14.93 -17.54 7.91
CA GLU A 340 -15.07 -18.62 6.92
C GLU A 340 -16.00 -18.19 5.79
N TRP A 341 -15.59 -18.49 4.56
CA TRP A 341 -16.43 -18.36 3.40
C TRP A 341 -16.26 -19.58 2.48
N LYS A 342 -17.35 -20.30 2.23
CA LYS A 342 -17.38 -21.52 1.40
C LYS A 342 -16.27 -22.55 1.73
N GLY A 343 -15.98 -22.72 3.02
CA GLY A 343 -14.99 -23.69 3.52
C GLY A 343 -13.55 -23.13 3.63
N GLU A 344 -13.26 -21.94 3.09
CA GLU A 344 -11.98 -21.27 3.27
C GLU A 344 -11.98 -20.49 4.58
N ARG A 345 -10.94 -20.71 5.41
CA ARG A 345 -10.78 -20.07 6.72
C ARG A 345 -9.64 -19.08 6.70
N TYR A 346 -9.87 -17.88 7.22
CA TYR A 346 -8.91 -16.77 7.15
C TYR A 346 -9.09 -15.75 8.28
N VAL A 347 -8.05 -14.96 8.49
CA VAL A 347 -8.09 -13.69 9.22
C VAL A 347 -8.30 -12.58 8.18
N PRO A 348 -9.30 -11.71 8.33
CA PRO A 348 -9.63 -10.73 7.31
C PRO A 348 -8.63 -9.56 7.29
N SER A 349 -8.50 -8.93 6.14
CA SER A 349 -7.95 -7.58 6.03
C SER A 349 -9.01 -6.53 6.37
N TRP A 350 -8.77 -5.25 6.11
CA TRP A 350 -9.78 -4.22 6.32
C TRP A 350 -10.83 -4.21 5.22
N GLY A 351 -10.39 -4.04 3.97
CA GLY A 351 -11.24 -3.93 2.79
C GLY A 351 -11.40 -5.21 1.97
N GLY A 352 -10.59 -6.23 2.22
CA GLY A 352 -10.56 -7.47 1.43
C GLY A 352 -9.84 -7.33 0.09
N SER A 353 -8.94 -6.37 -0.03
CA SER A 353 -8.14 -6.14 -1.23
C SER A 353 -6.87 -6.99 -1.25
N MET A 354 -6.38 -7.28 -2.46
CA MET A 354 -5.10 -7.95 -2.64
C MET A 354 -3.92 -7.10 -2.17
N PHE A 355 -4.01 -5.78 -2.32
CA PHE A 355 -3.04 -4.82 -1.84
C PHE A 355 -2.79 -4.99 -0.33
N GLU A 356 -3.84 -4.88 0.49
CA GLU A 356 -3.74 -5.03 1.94
C GLU A 356 -3.20 -6.41 2.33
N ALA A 357 -3.64 -7.44 1.61
CA ALA A 357 -3.26 -8.82 1.89
C ALA A 357 -1.80 -9.12 1.53
N LEU A 358 -1.37 -8.79 0.32
CA LEU A 358 -0.15 -9.35 -0.27
C LEU A 358 0.98 -8.35 -0.54
N MET A 359 0.77 -7.03 -0.44
CA MET A 359 1.88 -6.10 -0.65
C MET A 359 3.09 -6.39 0.26
N PRO A 360 2.93 -6.71 1.57
CA PRO A 360 4.05 -7.08 2.41
C PRO A 360 4.85 -8.30 1.92
N THR A 361 4.22 -9.23 1.19
CA THR A 361 4.91 -10.41 0.65
C THR A 361 5.94 -10.09 -0.42
N LEU A 362 5.99 -8.86 -0.91
CA LEU A 362 7.07 -8.39 -1.79
C LEU A 362 8.44 -8.47 -1.11
N VAL A 363 8.49 -8.25 0.20
CA VAL A 363 9.73 -8.26 1.00
C VAL A 363 9.71 -9.32 2.11
N LEU A 364 8.54 -9.70 2.64
CA LEU A 364 8.37 -10.73 3.66
C LEU A 364 8.10 -12.09 3.02
N ASP A 365 8.87 -13.11 3.37
CA ASP A 365 8.60 -14.50 3.02
C ASP A 365 7.68 -15.13 4.08
N GLU A 366 6.41 -14.73 4.07
CA GLU A 366 5.42 -15.16 5.07
C GLU A 366 5.16 -16.66 5.02
N ALA A 367 5.23 -17.27 3.83
CA ALA A 367 5.13 -18.72 3.68
C ALA A 367 6.26 -19.47 4.41
N ARG A 368 7.44 -18.90 4.44
CA ARG A 368 8.62 -19.48 5.13
C ARG A 368 8.61 -19.22 6.63
N TYR A 369 8.39 -17.96 7.04
CA TYR A 369 8.59 -17.54 8.42
C TYR A 369 7.32 -17.65 9.29
N ALA A 370 6.14 -17.68 8.69
CA ALA A 370 4.84 -17.76 9.36
C ALA A 370 3.88 -18.71 8.63
N PRO A 371 4.29 -19.98 8.34
CA PRO A 371 3.56 -20.87 7.43
C PRO A 371 2.16 -21.25 7.91
N ARG A 372 1.89 -21.18 9.23
CA ARG A 372 0.61 -21.56 9.84
C ARG A 372 -0.28 -20.39 10.22
N SER A 373 0.19 -19.18 9.93
CA SER A 373 -0.56 -17.94 10.15
C SER A 373 -0.59 -17.12 8.87
N LEU A 374 0.33 -16.18 8.67
CA LEU A 374 0.33 -15.25 7.53
C LEU A 374 0.40 -15.99 6.19
N GLY A 375 1.34 -16.94 6.01
CA GLY A 375 1.49 -17.67 4.75
C GLY A 375 0.28 -18.52 4.37
N ALA A 376 -0.36 -19.19 5.34
CA ALA A 376 -1.62 -19.90 5.10
C ALA A 376 -2.76 -18.92 4.78
N ASN A 377 -2.74 -17.75 5.40
CA ASN A 377 -3.73 -16.70 5.18
C ASN A 377 -3.59 -16.05 3.79
N ASP A 378 -2.36 -15.86 3.31
CA ASP A 378 -2.09 -15.39 1.94
C ASP A 378 -2.72 -16.33 0.90
N ALA A 379 -2.52 -17.63 1.08
CA ALA A 379 -3.11 -18.66 0.21
C ALA A 379 -4.66 -18.64 0.25
N ALA A 380 -5.24 -18.52 1.44
CA ALA A 380 -6.68 -18.43 1.61
C ALA A 380 -7.26 -17.16 0.95
N HIS A 381 -6.59 -16.00 1.11
CA HIS A 381 -7.00 -14.76 0.46
C HIS A 381 -6.97 -14.86 -1.06
N VAL A 382 -5.93 -15.44 -1.66
CA VAL A 382 -5.87 -15.66 -3.13
C VAL A 382 -6.98 -16.60 -3.58
N ALA A 383 -7.21 -17.71 -2.88
CA ALA A 383 -8.26 -18.67 -3.22
C ALA A 383 -9.66 -18.03 -3.18
N VAL A 384 -9.96 -17.27 -2.13
CA VAL A 384 -11.24 -16.58 -1.99
C VAL A 384 -11.39 -15.45 -3.01
N GLN A 385 -10.36 -14.64 -3.25
CA GLN A 385 -10.36 -13.58 -4.27
C GLN A 385 -10.76 -14.15 -5.64
N ARG A 386 -10.07 -15.24 -6.04
CA ARG A 386 -10.34 -15.89 -7.32
C ARG A 386 -11.75 -16.45 -7.39
N ARG A 387 -12.17 -17.25 -6.41
CA ARG A 387 -13.50 -17.88 -6.39
C ARG A 387 -14.62 -16.85 -6.32
N TYR A 388 -14.47 -15.80 -5.54
CA TYR A 388 -15.48 -14.75 -5.41
C TYR A 388 -15.66 -13.97 -6.72
N ALA A 389 -14.57 -13.59 -7.39
CA ALA A 389 -14.64 -12.91 -8.68
C ALA A 389 -15.32 -13.79 -9.74
N LEU A 390 -14.90 -15.04 -9.87
CA LEU A 390 -15.40 -15.95 -10.91
C LEU A 390 -16.82 -16.47 -10.61
N GLU A 391 -17.10 -16.90 -9.36
CA GLU A 391 -18.34 -17.59 -8.99
C GLU A 391 -19.45 -16.63 -8.53
N GLU A 392 -19.13 -15.58 -7.74
CA GLU A 392 -20.14 -14.65 -7.19
C GLU A 392 -20.38 -13.45 -8.08
N LEU A 393 -19.31 -12.86 -8.63
CA LEU A 393 -19.44 -11.68 -9.49
C LEU A 393 -19.67 -12.06 -10.95
N GLY A 394 -19.39 -13.30 -11.35
CA GLY A 394 -19.44 -13.75 -12.74
C GLY A 394 -18.41 -13.04 -13.63
N TYR A 395 -17.33 -12.56 -13.05
CA TYR A 395 -16.24 -11.95 -13.80
C TYR A 395 -15.45 -13.03 -14.55
N PRO A 396 -14.99 -12.78 -15.75
CA PRO A 396 -14.16 -13.75 -16.46
C PRO A 396 -12.70 -13.73 -16.02
N VAL A 397 -12.32 -12.80 -15.14
CA VAL A 397 -11.00 -12.54 -14.60
C VAL A 397 -11.08 -12.16 -13.12
N TRP A 398 -9.98 -12.24 -12.38
CA TRP A 398 -9.94 -11.92 -10.96
C TRP A 398 -8.78 -10.96 -10.61
N GLY A 399 -8.77 -10.45 -9.37
CA GLY A 399 -7.76 -9.54 -8.86
C GLY A 399 -8.39 -8.18 -8.50
N LEU A 400 -9.07 -8.11 -7.34
CA LEU A 400 -9.69 -6.89 -6.86
C LEU A 400 -8.77 -6.20 -5.85
N SER A 401 -8.45 -4.94 -6.14
CA SER A 401 -7.62 -4.09 -5.31
C SER A 401 -7.92 -2.62 -5.61
N PRO A 402 -7.62 -1.67 -4.72
CA PRO A 402 -7.72 -0.25 -5.03
C PRO A 402 -6.92 0.10 -6.29
N SER A 403 -7.50 0.92 -7.15
CA SER A 403 -6.93 1.26 -8.46
C SER A 403 -7.62 2.46 -9.09
N SER A 404 -7.13 2.92 -10.23
CA SER A 404 -7.83 3.89 -11.07
C SER A 404 -9.16 3.33 -11.53
N THR A 405 -10.20 4.15 -11.50
CA THR A 405 -11.54 3.80 -12.02
C THR A 405 -11.59 3.96 -13.53
N PRO A 406 -11.84 2.90 -14.32
CA PRO A 406 -11.83 2.99 -15.78
C PRO A 406 -12.79 4.02 -16.37
N ALA A 407 -13.87 4.34 -15.66
CA ALA A 407 -14.92 5.22 -16.16
C ALA A 407 -14.61 6.73 -16.09
N ASN A 408 -13.76 7.16 -15.14
CA ASN A 408 -13.59 8.60 -14.86
C ASN A 408 -12.23 8.99 -14.31
N ASP A 409 -11.23 8.14 -14.43
CA ASP A 409 -9.87 8.34 -13.93
C ASP A 409 -9.74 8.66 -12.42
N ALA A 410 -10.80 8.50 -11.64
CA ALA A 410 -10.75 8.60 -10.20
C ALA A 410 -10.01 7.40 -9.60
N TYR A 411 -9.68 7.46 -8.32
CA TYR A 411 -9.18 6.31 -7.58
C TYR A 411 -10.32 5.65 -6.82
N GLY A 412 -10.46 4.32 -6.95
CA GLY A 412 -11.50 3.52 -6.30
C GLY A 412 -10.94 2.51 -5.30
N GLU A 413 -11.61 2.36 -4.17
CA GLU A 413 -11.29 1.32 -3.19
C GLU A 413 -12.11 0.05 -3.52
N TYR A 414 -11.45 -0.96 -4.10
CA TYR A 414 -12.07 -2.23 -4.49
C TYR A 414 -11.49 -3.39 -3.70
N GLY A 415 -12.33 -4.40 -3.45
CA GLY A 415 -11.93 -5.61 -2.73
C GLY A 415 -13.00 -6.68 -2.78
N VAL A 416 -12.70 -7.82 -2.18
CA VAL A 416 -13.65 -8.91 -1.97
C VAL A 416 -14.29 -8.75 -0.59
N ARG A 417 -15.55 -8.35 -0.58
CA ARG A 417 -16.25 -7.96 0.64
C ARG A 417 -16.10 -8.97 1.79
N VAL A 418 -16.19 -10.26 1.49
CA VAL A 418 -16.12 -11.30 2.52
C VAL A 418 -14.74 -11.45 3.14
N LEU A 419 -13.66 -11.04 2.45
CA LEU A 419 -12.28 -11.05 2.94
C LEU A 419 -11.92 -9.83 3.80
N GLY A 420 -12.74 -8.79 3.76
CA GLY A 420 -12.53 -7.59 4.56
C GLY A 420 -13.35 -7.59 5.84
N SER A 421 -12.82 -7.01 6.91
CA SER A 421 -13.58 -6.77 8.14
C SER A 421 -14.77 -5.84 7.85
N LEU A 422 -14.51 -4.66 7.27
CA LEU A 422 -15.52 -3.78 6.69
C LEU A 422 -15.97 -4.31 5.33
N GLY A 423 -14.99 -4.66 4.48
CA GLY A 423 -15.18 -5.17 3.13
C GLY A 423 -15.53 -4.08 2.12
N TYR A 424 -14.63 -3.84 1.17
CA TYR A 424 -14.88 -2.95 0.04
C TYR A 424 -15.84 -3.57 -0.96
N GLY A 425 -16.45 -2.72 -1.79
CA GLY A 425 -17.25 -3.16 -2.92
C GLY A 425 -16.41 -3.75 -4.04
N ALA A 426 -17.03 -4.60 -4.85
CA ALA A 426 -16.42 -5.05 -6.09
C ALA A 426 -16.39 -3.90 -7.12
N GLY A 427 -15.42 -3.94 -8.03
CA GLY A 427 -15.27 -2.93 -9.07
C GLY A 427 -14.33 -3.41 -10.17
N ALA A 428 -13.35 -2.59 -10.52
CA ALA A 428 -12.36 -2.92 -11.52
C ALA A 428 -11.47 -4.10 -11.07
N VAL A 429 -10.97 -4.86 -12.05
CA VAL A 429 -9.88 -5.82 -11.86
C VAL A 429 -8.57 -5.11 -12.21
N THR A 430 -7.57 -5.31 -11.37
CA THR A 430 -6.27 -4.68 -11.55
C THR A 430 -5.13 -5.70 -11.64
N PRO A 431 -4.26 -5.60 -12.67
CA PRO A 431 -3.18 -6.55 -12.88
C PRO A 431 -2.17 -6.63 -11.73
N HIS A 432 -1.92 -5.53 -10.99
CA HIS A 432 -1.01 -5.56 -9.85
C HIS A 432 -1.48 -6.51 -8.74
N ALA A 433 -2.81 -6.60 -8.53
CA ALA A 433 -3.38 -7.54 -7.57
C ALA A 433 -3.06 -9.00 -7.94
N VAL A 434 -3.14 -9.32 -9.23
CA VAL A 434 -2.79 -10.64 -9.75
C VAL A 434 -1.28 -10.87 -9.67
N ALA A 435 -0.47 -9.86 -9.99
CA ALA A 435 0.98 -9.95 -9.91
C ALA A 435 1.46 -10.23 -8.47
N LEU A 436 0.85 -9.60 -7.46
CA LEU A 436 1.13 -9.89 -6.05
C LEU A 436 0.91 -11.37 -5.70
N ALA A 437 -0.07 -12.02 -6.34
CA ALA A 437 -0.35 -13.45 -6.12
C ALA A 437 0.71 -14.38 -6.76
N LEU A 438 1.63 -13.91 -7.61
CA LEU A 438 2.73 -14.73 -8.15
C LEU A 438 3.58 -15.38 -7.06
N GLY A 439 3.70 -14.74 -5.90
CA GLY A 439 4.44 -15.26 -4.75
C GLY A 439 3.70 -16.31 -3.93
N VAL A 440 2.41 -16.53 -4.20
CA VAL A 440 1.50 -17.38 -3.38
C VAL A 440 0.91 -18.50 -4.23
N ALA A 441 0.39 -18.19 -5.40
CA ALA A 441 -0.24 -19.11 -6.36
C ALA A 441 0.33 -18.85 -7.77
N PRO A 442 1.61 -19.21 -8.01
CA PRO A 442 2.36 -18.77 -9.19
C PRO A 442 1.73 -19.21 -10.52
N ALA A 443 1.21 -20.42 -10.61
CA ALA A 443 0.63 -20.94 -11.86
C ALA A 443 -0.70 -20.22 -12.19
N GLU A 444 -1.57 -20.07 -11.20
CA GLU A 444 -2.85 -19.40 -11.36
C GLU A 444 -2.68 -17.91 -11.68
N ALA A 445 -1.75 -17.25 -10.99
CA ALA A 445 -1.48 -15.83 -11.19
C ALA A 445 -0.85 -15.55 -12.57
N ALA A 446 0.13 -16.34 -12.99
CA ALA A 446 0.75 -16.17 -14.30
C ALA A 446 -0.23 -16.45 -15.45
N ALA A 447 -1.08 -17.48 -15.33
CA ALA A 447 -2.12 -17.76 -16.30
C ALA A 447 -3.15 -16.62 -16.37
N GLU A 448 -3.53 -16.03 -15.22
CA GLU A 448 -4.47 -14.92 -15.16
C GLU A 448 -3.89 -13.65 -15.80
N LEU A 449 -2.63 -13.31 -15.53
CA LEU A 449 -1.97 -12.18 -16.19
C LEU A 449 -1.97 -12.32 -17.72
N ARG A 450 -1.69 -13.52 -18.23
CA ARG A 450 -1.79 -13.79 -19.69
C ARG A 450 -3.24 -13.65 -20.19
N GLN A 451 -4.22 -14.12 -19.41
CA GLN A 451 -5.63 -14.00 -19.77
C GLN A 451 -6.09 -12.56 -19.83
N LEU A 452 -5.67 -11.71 -18.87
CA LEU A 452 -5.93 -10.26 -18.88
C LEU A 452 -5.39 -9.61 -20.15
N ALA A 453 -4.12 -9.87 -20.49
CA ALA A 453 -3.48 -9.32 -21.70
C ALA A 453 -4.12 -9.82 -23.00
N ALA A 454 -4.59 -11.08 -23.03
CA ALA A 454 -5.24 -11.65 -24.22
C ALA A 454 -6.67 -11.13 -24.40
N ARG A 455 -7.38 -10.85 -23.29
CA ARG A 455 -8.81 -10.53 -23.30
C ARG A 455 -9.12 -9.05 -23.46
N TYR A 456 -8.28 -8.18 -22.88
CA TYR A 456 -8.51 -6.74 -22.79
C TYR A 456 -7.36 -5.93 -23.38
N ASP A 457 -7.62 -4.69 -23.80
CA ASP A 457 -6.61 -3.73 -24.25
C ASP A 457 -5.88 -3.09 -23.05
N VAL A 458 -5.48 -3.92 -22.08
CA VAL A 458 -4.91 -3.51 -20.80
C VAL A 458 -3.37 -3.61 -20.76
N TYR A 459 -2.73 -4.12 -21.82
CA TYR A 459 -1.27 -4.26 -21.90
C TYR A 459 -0.67 -3.24 -22.87
N GLY A 460 -0.02 -2.22 -22.29
CA GLY A 460 0.62 -1.15 -23.02
C GLY A 460 2.11 -1.42 -23.31
N GLU A 461 2.81 -0.42 -23.81
CA GLU A 461 4.24 -0.51 -24.13
C GLU A 461 5.11 -0.76 -22.89
N TYR A 462 4.67 -0.31 -21.72
CA TYR A 462 5.37 -0.44 -20.45
C TYR A 462 4.70 -1.43 -19.48
N GLY A 463 4.15 -2.51 -20.04
CA GLY A 463 3.41 -3.50 -19.27
C GLY A 463 1.96 -3.13 -19.06
N PHE A 464 1.35 -3.64 -18.01
CA PHE A 464 -0.06 -3.44 -17.76
C PHE A 464 -0.41 -2.00 -17.38
N TYR A 465 -1.53 -1.52 -17.91
CA TYR A 465 -2.27 -0.41 -17.36
C TYR A 465 -2.90 -0.78 -16.02
N ASP A 466 -3.36 0.23 -15.30
CA ASP A 466 -3.75 0.11 -13.91
C ASP A 466 -4.97 -0.77 -13.66
N ALA A 467 -6.03 -0.62 -14.44
CA ALA A 467 -7.26 -1.36 -14.20
C ALA A 467 -8.12 -1.56 -15.46
N VAL A 468 -8.99 -2.57 -15.41
CA VAL A 468 -10.01 -2.84 -16.41
C VAL A 468 -11.35 -3.12 -15.72
N ASP A 469 -12.44 -2.58 -16.25
CA ASP A 469 -13.78 -3.03 -15.90
C ASP A 469 -14.04 -4.37 -16.62
N PRO A 470 -14.18 -5.49 -15.89
CA PRO A 470 -14.28 -6.81 -16.49
C PRO A 470 -15.59 -7.05 -17.23
N ARG A 471 -16.61 -6.20 -17.03
CA ARG A 471 -17.92 -6.29 -17.68
C ARG A 471 -17.99 -5.52 -19.00
N SER A 472 -17.50 -4.28 -19.00
CA SER A 472 -17.51 -3.42 -20.19
C SER A 472 -16.27 -3.56 -21.06
N GLY A 473 -15.13 -4.00 -20.47
CA GLY A 473 -13.83 -4.00 -21.12
C GLY A 473 -13.15 -2.64 -21.14
N GLN A 474 -13.73 -1.63 -20.50
CA GLN A 474 -13.12 -0.30 -20.42
C GLN A 474 -11.86 -0.34 -19.58
N VAL A 475 -10.79 0.29 -20.07
CA VAL A 475 -9.45 0.30 -19.44
C VAL A 475 -9.12 1.69 -18.91
N ALA A 476 -8.57 1.75 -17.70
CA ALA A 476 -7.92 2.94 -17.19
C ALA A 476 -6.49 3.00 -17.75
N HIS A 477 -6.27 3.78 -18.81
CA HIS A 477 -4.95 3.92 -19.47
C HIS A 477 -4.00 4.77 -18.61
N ALA A 478 -3.77 4.29 -17.40
CA ALA A 478 -2.89 4.91 -16.41
C ALA A 478 -1.77 3.94 -15.99
N TYR A 479 -0.61 4.49 -15.67
CA TYR A 479 0.46 3.81 -14.96
C TYR A 479 0.63 4.50 -13.60
N LEU A 480 0.39 3.80 -12.52
CA LEU A 480 0.66 4.26 -11.16
C LEU A 480 2.03 3.72 -10.74
N ALA A 481 2.89 4.59 -10.22
CA ALA A 481 4.25 4.19 -9.80
C ALA A 481 4.22 3.06 -8.76
N LEU A 482 3.28 3.15 -7.82
CA LEU A 482 3.04 2.14 -6.78
C LEU A 482 2.74 0.77 -7.40
N ASP A 483 1.74 0.70 -8.28
CA ASP A 483 1.20 -0.54 -8.83
C ASP A 483 2.16 -1.18 -9.84
N GLN A 484 2.84 -0.34 -10.63
CA GLN A 484 3.92 -0.80 -11.52
C GLN A 484 5.10 -1.38 -10.76
N ALA A 485 5.51 -0.74 -9.64
CA ALA A 485 6.59 -1.23 -8.82
C ALA A 485 6.22 -2.55 -8.12
N MET A 486 4.99 -2.67 -7.59
CA MET A 486 4.50 -3.93 -7.02
C MET A 486 4.51 -5.05 -8.05
N THR A 487 3.99 -4.78 -9.26
CA THR A 487 3.98 -5.74 -10.38
C THR A 487 5.40 -6.19 -10.73
N PHE A 488 6.33 -5.26 -10.86
CA PHE A 488 7.72 -5.54 -11.21
C PHE A 488 8.44 -6.35 -10.12
N ILE A 489 8.34 -5.95 -8.86
CA ILE A 489 9.00 -6.63 -7.73
C ILE A 489 8.42 -8.04 -7.54
N ALA A 490 7.11 -8.21 -7.69
CA ALA A 490 6.47 -9.53 -7.63
C ALA A 490 6.96 -10.45 -8.76
N ALA A 491 7.03 -9.93 -10.00
CA ALA A 491 7.59 -10.67 -11.14
C ALA A 491 9.08 -11.01 -10.92
N ALA A 492 9.87 -10.09 -10.36
CA ALA A 492 11.26 -10.33 -10.03
C ALA A 492 11.41 -11.45 -8.99
N ASN A 493 10.64 -11.42 -7.91
CA ASN A 493 10.63 -12.50 -6.93
C ASN A 493 10.25 -13.85 -7.54
N TYR A 494 9.25 -13.88 -8.42
CA TYR A 494 8.87 -15.10 -9.14
C TYR A 494 10.03 -15.65 -9.99
N LEU A 495 10.71 -14.80 -10.74
CA LEU A 495 11.78 -15.19 -11.68
C LEU A 495 13.10 -15.54 -10.97
N THR A 496 13.33 -15.06 -9.75
CA THR A 496 14.59 -15.21 -9.01
C THR A 496 14.43 -16.01 -7.70
N ASP A 497 13.33 -16.74 -7.56
CA ASP A 497 13.04 -17.51 -6.35
C ASP A 497 13.11 -16.65 -5.08
N GLY A 498 12.51 -15.46 -5.10
CA GLY A 498 12.39 -14.58 -3.93
C GLY A 498 13.68 -13.83 -3.56
N SER A 499 14.49 -13.38 -4.53
CA SER A 499 15.74 -12.65 -4.24
C SER A 499 15.54 -11.43 -3.35
N ILE A 500 14.49 -10.65 -3.58
CA ILE A 500 14.18 -9.45 -2.79
C ILE A 500 13.78 -9.82 -1.35
N ARG A 501 12.99 -10.87 -1.16
CA ARG A 501 12.63 -11.41 0.15
C ARG A 501 13.88 -11.86 0.93
N ARG A 502 14.84 -12.49 0.26
CA ARG A 502 16.12 -12.88 0.86
C ARG A 502 16.97 -11.67 1.27
N ARG A 503 17.01 -10.62 0.42
CA ARG A 503 17.72 -9.38 0.76
C ARG A 503 17.13 -8.70 1.98
N PHE A 504 15.79 -8.59 2.05
CA PHE A 504 15.13 -8.04 3.22
C PHE A 504 15.39 -8.86 4.49
N ALA A 505 15.23 -10.18 4.41
CA ALA A 505 15.44 -11.08 5.57
C ALA A 505 16.89 -11.11 6.08
N ALA A 506 17.86 -10.78 5.23
CA ALA A 506 19.28 -10.68 5.62
C ALA A 506 19.59 -9.43 6.46
N ASP A 507 18.70 -8.43 6.45
CA ASP A 507 18.87 -7.23 7.27
C ASP A 507 18.67 -7.54 8.77
N PRO A 508 19.55 -7.03 9.67
CA PRO A 508 19.46 -7.30 11.11
C PRO A 508 18.14 -6.89 11.76
N ILE A 509 17.48 -5.83 11.26
CA ILE A 509 16.16 -5.39 11.74
C ILE A 509 15.11 -6.44 11.37
N ALA A 510 15.09 -6.88 10.12
CA ALA A 510 14.18 -7.91 9.66
C ALA A 510 14.41 -9.25 10.39
N ALA A 511 15.65 -9.66 10.59
CA ALA A 511 15.98 -10.90 11.29
C ALA A 511 15.40 -10.95 12.71
N ARG A 512 15.45 -9.82 13.45
CA ARG A 512 14.81 -9.72 14.77
C ARG A 512 13.27 -9.75 14.69
N ALA A 513 12.70 -9.03 13.72
CA ALA A 513 11.25 -8.96 13.54
C ALA A 513 10.63 -10.30 13.15
N LEU A 514 11.27 -11.05 12.27
CA LEU A 514 10.80 -12.35 11.79
C LEU A 514 10.67 -13.40 12.90
N ALA A 515 11.43 -13.27 13.98
CA ALA A 515 11.31 -14.14 15.16
C ALA A 515 9.94 -14.01 15.87
N VAL A 516 9.22 -12.90 15.67
CA VAL A 516 7.94 -12.62 16.34
C VAL A 516 6.78 -13.42 15.74
N ILE A 517 6.81 -13.69 14.42
CA ILE A 517 5.66 -14.16 13.65
C ILE A 517 5.53 -15.68 13.53
N GLY A 518 6.58 -16.44 13.87
CA GLY A 518 6.69 -17.87 13.51
C GLY A 518 5.81 -18.83 14.30
N GLU A 519 5.39 -18.47 15.51
CA GLU A 519 4.73 -19.40 16.45
C GLU A 519 3.21 -19.39 16.33
N GLU A 520 2.62 -18.32 15.84
CA GLU A 520 1.17 -18.17 15.77
C GLU A 520 0.54 -19.12 14.72
N ARG A 521 -0.66 -19.62 15.04
CA ARG A 521 -1.57 -20.30 14.11
C ARG A 521 -2.88 -19.53 14.05
N PHE A 522 -3.41 -19.28 12.86
CA PHE A 522 -4.69 -18.59 12.72
C PHE A 522 -5.87 -19.56 12.82
N VAL A 523 -5.74 -20.71 12.19
CA VAL A 523 -6.75 -21.76 12.19
C VAL A 523 -6.22 -22.93 12.98
N ASP A 524 -6.79 -23.16 14.16
CA ASP A 524 -6.50 -24.31 15.05
C ASP A 524 -7.69 -25.27 15.07
#